data_cd285cd6d276008d8e1603dd3c7cfd92
#
_entry.id   cd285cd6d276008d8e1603dd3c7cfd92
#
_cell.length_a   1.000
_cell.length_b   1.000
_cell.length_c   1.000
_cell.angle_alpha   90.00
_cell.angle_beta   90.00
_cell.angle_gamma   90.00
#
_symmetry.space_group_name_H-M   'P 1'
#
loop_
_entity.id
_entity.type
_entity.pdbx_description
1 polymer ?
#
loop_
_entity_poly.entity_id
_entity_poly.type
_entity_poly.pdbx_seq_one_letter_code
_entity_poly.pdbx_strand_id
1 'polypeptide(L)'
;MHSLVSDLLLLRLGEQRDERLHKRLYNALRLSILDGSLPAQSRLPASRDLAQQLGLSRNTVLTVYEQLLAEGYVTSRAGSGTFVAGMLPDSLLSAPPVAQGEHDRVSPAGFSSRGKMLLDQVSASPKQWGAFIPGVPDVHAFPHQLFSKIQARLSRRPTPQRLTYSCQGGTQELQRALVDYLRVSRSVHCAADQVLITEGIHQAIDLVARMLCDRGDVAWVEEPSYWGIRHVLQMNEVSIEPVTVDRAGMVPPARWEAPPRLIFVTPSHQYPLGAVMSLERRQRLLTLARQTGSWIVEDDYDSEFRFSGQPIPALQGLVADPPVIYIGTFSKTLYPGLRIGYVVLPRALAQAMKTAHAELYRGGHSIIQAALAEFIEAGHYSAHIRRMRLLYGRRRACLTALITRYLGPQALSDFSDNAGLHLVLNLPDDADDVAIARLANARDILVRPLSRYYLTENRRRGLLMGFACVAEEKMEGAFKALLACIGEACPSLIRYA
;
A
#
# COMPACT_ATOMS: atom_id res chain seq x y z
N MET A 1 -40.56 -50.77 0.53
CA MET A 1 -41.34 -49.51 0.54
C MET A 1 -40.35 -48.35 0.83
N HIS A 2 -40.11 -47.52 -0.18
CA HIS A 2 -39.29 -46.33 0.06
C HIS A 2 -40.01 -45.41 1.03
N SER A 3 -39.29 -44.77 1.93
CA SER A 3 -39.91 -43.78 2.81
C SER A 3 -40.11 -42.48 2.03
N LEU A 4 -41.17 -41.72 2.33
CA LEU A 4 -41.44 -40.40 1.75
C LEU A 4 -40.20 -39.50 1.79
N VAL A 5 -39.36 -39.62 2.84
CA VAL A 5 -38.11 -38.90 3.01
C VAL A 5 -37.08 -39.28 1.93
N SER A 6 -36.99 -40.57 1.61
CA SER A 6 -36.02 -41.06 0.61
C SER A 6 -36.39 -40.63 -0.81
N ASP A 7 -37.70 -40.63 -1.14
CA ASP A 7 -38.19 -40.17 -2.44
C ASP A 7 -37.92 -38.65 -2.62
N LEU A 8 -38.18 -37.85 -1.59
CA LEU A 8 -37.85 -36.41 -1.56
C LEU A 8 -36.37 -36.18 -1.81
N LEU A 9 -35.50 -36.94 -1.10
CA LEU A 9 -34.05 -36.79 -1.21
C LEU A 9 -33.52 -37.25 -2.57
N LEU A 10 -34.10 -38.29 -3.19
CA LEU A 10 -33.73 -38.74 -4.52
C LEU A 10 -34.00 -37.67 -5.59
N LEU A 11 -35.14 -37.00 -5.52
CA LEU A 11 -35.43 -35.85 -6.38
C LEU A 11 -34.40 -34.76 -6.28
N ARG A 12 -34.08 -34.34 -5.06
CA ARG A 12 -33.10 -33.24 -4.80
C ARG A 12 -31.65 -33.63 -5.13
N LEU A 13 -31.27 -34.88 -4.96
CA LEU A 13 -29.99 -35.41 -5.38
C LEU A 13 -29.78 -35.41 -6.89
N GLY A 14 -30.86 -35.46 -7.68
CA GLY A 14 -30.81 -35.41 -9.14
C GLY A 14 -30.44 -34.05 -9.71
N GLU A 15 -30.70 -32.98 -8.98
CA GLU A 15 -30.52 -31.57 -9.42
C GLU A 15 -29.08 -31.06 -9.37
N GLN A 16 -28.20 -31.68 -8.57
CA GLN A 16 -26.83 -31.19 -8.33
C GLN A 16 -25.75 -32.22 -8.72
N ARG A 17 -25.47 -32.38 -10.03
CA ARG A 17 -24.56 -33.43 -10.52
C ARG A 17 -23.06 -33.16 -10.33
N ASP A 18 -22.62 -31.94 -10.11
CA ASP A 18 -21.20 -31.56 -10.10
C ASP A 18 -20.50 -31.57 -8.71
N GLU A 19 -21.24 -31.84 -7.64
CA GLU A 19 -20.68 -31.86 -6.28
C GLU A 19 -20.44 -33.28 -5.75
N ARG A 20 -19.50 -33.40 -4.78
CA ARG A 20 -19.23 -34.67 -4.08
C ARG A 20 -20.48 -35.17 -3.37
N LEU A 21 -20.70 -36.46 -3.42
CA LEU A 21 -21.96 -37.13 -3.02
C LEU A 21 -22.41 -36.82 -1.58
N HIS A 22 -21.45 -36.74 -0.61
CA HIS A 22 -21.78 -36.42 0.77
C HIS A 22 -22.29 -34.97 0.90
N LYS A 23 -21.73 -34.02 0.13
CA LYS A 23 -22.14 -32.62 0.13
C LYS A 23 -23.54 -32.44 -0.49
N ARG A 24 -23.82 -33.18 -1.55
CA ARG A 24 -25.18 -33.23 -2.17
C ARG A 24 -26.21 -33.74 -1.17
N LEU A 25 -25.94 -34.85 -0.47
CA LEU A 25 -26.85 -35.39 0.53
C LEU A 25 -27.06 -34.44 1.71
N TYR A 26 -25.98 -33.79 2.17
CA TYR A 26 -26.03 -32.75 3.21
C TYR A 26 -26.93 -31.59 2.80
N ASN A 27 -26.70 -31.01 1.61
CA ASN A 27 -27.49 -29.92 1.08
C ASN A 27 -28.97 -30.30 0.90
N ALA A 28 -29.26 -31.50 0.37
CA ALA A 28 -30.61 -31.97 0.20
C ALA A 28 -31.37 -32.10 1.53
N LEU A 29 -30.74 -32.68 2.55
CA LEU A 29 -31.33 -32.79 3.89
C LEU A 29 -31.50 -31.40 4.55
N ARG A 30 -30.46 -30.54 4.51
CA ARG A 30 -30.53 -29.21 5.08
C ARG A 30 -31.63 -28.36 4.44
N LEU A 31 -31.74 -28.36 3.11
CA LEU A 31 -32.80 -27.65 2.40
C LEU A 31 -34.18 -28.19 2.76
N SER A 32 -34.35 -29.53 2.87
CA SER A 32 -35.62 -30.16 3.22
C SER A 32 -36.06 -29.86 4.65
N ILE A 33 -35.10 -29.60 5.56
CA ILE A 33 -35.36 -29.13 6.93
C ILE A 33 -35.79 -27.67 6.91
N LEU A 34 -35.05 -26.82 6.15
CA LEU A 34 -35.29 -25.37 6.11
C LEU A 34 -36.63 -25.00 5.46
N ASP A 35 -37.02 -25.69 4.39
CA ASP A 35 -38.29 -25.41 3.71
C ASP A 35 -39.51 -26.13 4.34
N GLY A 36 -39.28 -26.87 5.44
CA GLY A 36 -40.32 -27.57 6.17
C GLY A 36 -40.79 -28.87 5.56
N SER A 37 -40.20 -29.31 4.43
CA SER A 37 -40.52 -30.64 3.84
C SER A 37 -40.16 -31.79 4.79
N LEU A 38 -39.20 -31.57 5.66
CA LEU A 38 -38.91 -32.37 6.85
C LEU A 38 -39.30 -31.55 8.11
N PRO A 39 -40.50 -31.82 8.67
CA PRO A 39 -41.01 -31.00 9.80
C PRO A 39 -40.13 -31.08 11.04
N ALA A 40 -40.15 -30.01 11.86
CA ALA A 40 -39.51 -30.00 13.14
C ALA A 40 -39.96 -31.18 14.01
N GLN A 41 -39.04 -31.76 14.78
CA GLN A 41 -39.21 -32.96 15.61
C GLN A 41 -39.54 -34.24 14.84
N SER A 42 -39.65 -34.24 13.52
CA SER A 42 -39.79 -35.46 12.74
C SER A 42 -38.59 -36.37 12.86
N ARG A 43 -38.80 -37.67 12.82
CA ARG A 43 -37.71 -38.65 12.90
C ARG A 43 -37.11 -38.89 11.52
N LEU A 44 -35.79 -38.77 11.41
CA LEU A 44 -35.05 -39.17 10.22
C LEU A 44 -34.91 -40.69 10.16
N PRO A 45 -34.83 -41.29 8.93
CA PRO A 45 -34.57 -42.71 8.76
C PRO A 45 -33.25 -43.12 9.44
N ALA A 46 -33.15 -44.36 9.89
CA ALA A 46 -31.89 -44.86 10.38
C ALA A 46 -30.80 -44.81 9.30
N SER A 47 -29.57 -44.49 9.65
CA SER A 47 -28.49 -44.32 8.68
C SER A 47 -28.27 -45.52 7.75
N ARG A 48 -28.57 -46.74 8.23
CA ARG A 48 -28.51 -47.98 7.45
C ARG A 48 -29.64 -48.01 6.42
N ASP A 49 -30.82 -47.67 6.84
CA ASP A 49 -32.04 -47.73 5.96
C ASP A 49 -31.97 -46.63 4.90
N LEU A 50 -31.58 -45.42 5.26
CA LEU A 50 -31.38 -44.32 4.32
C LEU A 50 -30.28 -44.63 3.30
N ALA A 51 -29.16 -45.18 3.75
CA ALA A 51 -28.07 -45.61 2.88
C ALA A 51 -28.54 -46.66 1.83
N GLN A 52 -29.29 -47.66 2.28
CA GLN A 52 -29.84 -48.67 1.39
C GLN A 52 -30.83 -48.11 0.37
N GLN A 53 -31.73 -47.21 0.81
CA GLN A 53 -32.77 -46.61 -0.04
C GLN A 53 -32.21 -45.63 -1.08
N LEU A 54 -31.09 -44.91 -0.75
CA LEU A 54 -30.45 -43.99 -1.67
C LEU A 54 -29.30 -44.60 -2.48
N GLY A 55 -28.96 -45.90 -2.26
CA GLY A 55 -27.80 -46.53 -2.91
C GLY A 55 -26.44 -45.95 -2.47
N LEU A 56 -26.33 -45.46 -1.24
CA LEU A 56 -25.13 -44.81 -0.71
C LEU A 56 -24.43 -45.68 0.31
N SER A 57 -23.16 -45.36 0.60
CA SER A 57 -22.47 -45.97 1.74
C SER A 57 -23.06 -45.48 3.08
N ARG A 58 -23.17 -46.40 4.05
CA ARG A 58 -23.58 -46.02 5.41
C ARG A 58 -22.70 -44.93 6.04
N ASN A 59 -21.40 -44.96 5.75
CA ASN A 59 -20.49 -43.97 6.26
C ASN A 59 -20.78 -42.57 5.72
N THR A 60 -21.18 -42.48 4.43
CA THR A 60 -21.58 -41.18 3.85
C THR A 60 -22.78 -40.61 4.59
N VAL A 61 -23.78 -41.40 4.90
CA VAL A 61 -24.97 -40.97 5.63
C VAL A 61 -24.64 -40.60 7.07
N LEU A 62 -23.79 -41.39 7.74
CA LEU A 62 -23.32 -41.08 9.10
C LEU A 62 -22.59 -39.76 9.18
N THR A 63 -21.64 -39.52 8.29
CA THR A 63 -20.89 -38.26 8.23
C THR A 63 -21.83 -37.05 8.03
N VAL A 64 -22.86 -37.20 7.19
CA VAL A 64 -23.84 -36.14 6.98
C VAL A 64 -24.73 -35.93 8.22
N TYR A 65 -25.14 -36.99 8.89
CA TYR A 65 -25.91 -36.87 10.12
C TYR A 65 -25.08 -36.24 11.26
N GLU A 66 -23.84 -36.61 11.39
CA GLU A 66 -22.90 -36.00 12.36
C GLU A 66 -22.70 -34.52 12.10
N GLN A 67 -22.58 -34.14 10.81
CA GLN A 67 -22.47 -32.73 10.43
C GLN A 67 -23.73 -31.95 10.76
N LEU A 68 -24.93 -32.46 10.37
CA LEU A 68 -26.19 -31.82 10.72
C LEU A 68 -26.44 -31.73 12.24
N LEU A 69 -25.93 -32.72 12.99
CA LEU A 69 -25.98 -32.72 14.45
C LEU A 69 -25.07 -31.65 15.05
N ALA A 70 -23.83 -31.55 14.55
CA ALA A 70 -22.87 -30.54 14.98
C ALA A 70 -23.33 -29.11 14.67
N GLU A 71 -24.05 -28.94 13.57
CA GLU A 71 -24.62 -27.66 13.15
C GLU A 71 -25.98 -27.35 13.77
N GLY A 72 -26.58 -28.31 14.52
CA GLY A 72 -27.82 -28.10 15.26
C GLY A 72 -29.11 -28.23 14.45
N TYR A 73 -29.05 -28.73 13.20
CA TYR A 73 -30.25 -29.03 12.40
C TYR A 73 -30.99 -30.28 12.86
N VAL A 74 -30.29 -31.21 13.46
CA VAL A 74 -30.87 -32.42 14.03
C VAL A 74 -30.42 -32.66 15.47
N THR A 75 -31.18 -33.45 16.20
CA THR A 75 -30.85 -33.89 17.56
C THR A 75 -30.86 -35.42 17.62
N SER A 76 -29.97 -36.04 18.39
CA SER A 76 -29.90 -37.46 18.63
C SER A 76 -30.50 -37.80 19.99
N ARG A 77 -31.40 -38.82 20.02
CA ARG A 77 -31.95 -39.36 21.27
C ARG A 77 -31.48 -40.80 21.42
N ALA A 78 -30.77 -41.09 22.51
CA ALA A 78 -30.24 -42.44 22.77
C ALA A 78 -31.33 -43.48 22.66
N GLY A 79 -31.14 -44.55 21.85
CA GLY A 79 -32.09 -45.59 21.62
C GLY A 79 -33.31 -45.24 20.76
N SER A 80 -33.56 -43.96 20.43
CA SER A 80 -34.73 -43.50 19.70
C SER A 80 -34.46 -43.03 18.28
N GLY A 81 -33.17 -42.62 17.96
CA GLY A 81 -32.75 -42.20 16.64
C GLY A 81 -32.46 -40.73 16.49
N THR A 82 -32.40 -40.24 15.26
CA THR A 82 -32.11 -38.86 14.90
C THR A 82 -33.39 -38.12 14.53
N PHE A 83 -33.57 -36.91 15.02
CA PHE A 83 -34.78 -36.11 14.81
C PHE A 83 -34.40 -34.72 14.32
N VAL A 84 -35.25 -34.11 13.48
CA VAL A 84 -35.10 -32.69 13.10
C VAL A 84 -35.21 -31.82 14.35
N ALA A 85 -34.35 -30.83 14.51
CA ALA A 85 -34.36 -29.93 15.63
C ALA A 85 -35.71 -29.18 15.75
N GLY A 86 -36.16 -28.95 16.96
CA GLY A 86 -37.43 -28.21 17.22
C GLY A 86 -37.26 -26.70 16.96
N MET A 87 -36.02 -26.20 17.03
CA MET A 87 -35.65 -24.83 16.73
C MET A 87 -34.41 -24.89 15.83
N LEU A 88 -34.48 -24.32 14.65
CA LEU A 88 -33.43 -24.37 13.65
C LEU A 88 -32.40 -23.23 13.89
N PRO A 89 -31.11 -23.47 13.63
CA PRO A 89 -30.09 -22.43 13.76
C PRO A 89 -30.40 -21.18 12.91
N ASP A 90 -30.90 -21.36 11.70
CA ASP A 90 -31.27 -20.27 10.78
C ASP A 90 -32.48 -19.45 11.32
N SER A 91 -33.39 -20.04 12.10
CA SER A 91 -34.49 -19.30 12.73
C SER A 91 -34.04 -18.48 13.92
N LEU A 92 -32.95 -18.86 14.59
CA LEU A 92 -32.32 -18.07 15.66
C LEU A 92 -31.53 -16.87 15.10
N LEU A 93 -31.01 -17.01 13.88
CA LEU A 93 -30.26 -15.96 13.17
C LEU A 93 -31.19 -15.03 12.37
N SER A 94 -32.39 -15.48 12.04
CA SER A 94 -33.42 -14.65 11.43
C SER A 94 -34.09 -13.86 12.53
N ALA A 95 -33.62 -12.65 12.80
CA ALA A 95 -34.45 -11.71 13.54
C ALA A 95 -35.83 -11.65 12.90
N PRO A 96 -36.96 -11.81 13.63
CA PRO A 96 -38.27 -11.65 13.03
C PRO A 96 -38.27 -10.32 12.24
N PRO A 97 -38.90 -10.26 11.05
CA PRO A 97 -39.02 -8.99 10.36
C PRO A 97 -39.63 -8.02 11.33
N VAL A 98 -38.86 -7.03 11.79
CA VAL A 98 -39.35 -5.97 12.66
C VAL A 98 -40.53 -5.40 11.90
N ALA A 99 -41.75 -5.57 12.50
CA ALA A 99 -42.94 -4.98 11.96
C ALA A 99 -42.62 -3.50 11.65
N GLN A 100 -42.84 -3.10 10.41
CA GLN A 100 -42.57 -1.75 9.95
C GLN A 100 -43.56 -0.80 10.59
N GLY A 101 -43.41 -0.56 11.91
CA GLY A 101 -43.95 0.63 12.53
C GLY A 101 -43.18 1.82 11.96
N GLU A 102 -43.89 2.87 11.65
CA GLU A 102 -43.35 4.21 11.31
C GLU A 102 -42.62 4.79 12.55
N HIS A 103 -41.56 4.12 12.96
CA HIS A 103 -40.55 4.78 13.78
C HIS A 103 -39.65 5.55 12.84
N ASP A 104 -39.50 6.84 13.06
CA ASP A 104 -38.49 7.69 12.45
C ASP A 104 -37.19 6.90 12.34
N ARG A 105 -36.92 6.36 11.14
CA ARG A 105 -35.65 5.67 10.85
C ARG A 105 -34.60 6.76 10.83
N VAL A 106 -33.96 6.98 11.97
CA VAL A 106 -32.72 7.77 11.99
C VAL A 106 -31.77 7.10 11.01
N SER A 107 -31.55 7.73 9.88
CA SER A 107 -30.56 7.26 8.91
C SER A 107 -29.23 7.11 9.64
N PRO A 108 -28.49 6.02 9.41
CA PRO A 108 -27.15 5.88 9.99
C PRO A 108 -26.34 7.15 9.72
N ALA A 109 -25.55 7.59 10.69
CA ALA A 109 -24.64 8.72 10.51
C ALA A 109 -23.76 8.49 9.29
N GLY A 110 -23.68 9.47 8.39
CA GLY A 110 -22.82 9.42 7.22
C GLY A 110 -21.33 9.57 7.59
N PHE A 111 -20.47 9.70 6.59
CA PHE A 111 -19.05 9.94 6.80
C PHE A 111 -18.79 11.21 7.61
N SER A 112 -17.76 11.19 8.45
CA SER A 112 -17.25 12.38 9.13
C SER A 112 -16.81 13.45 8.12
N SER A 113 -16.70 14.71 8.55
CA SER A 113 -16.21 15.79 7.67
C SER A 113 -14.83 15.47 7.08
N ARG A 114 -13.92 14.91 7.87
CA ARG A 114 -12.61 14.45 7.40
C ARG A 114 -12.72 13.33 6.35
N GLY A 115 -13.59 12.36 6.60
CA GLY A 115 -13.83 11.28 5.64
C GLY A 115 -14.39 11.78 4.31
N LYS A 116 -15.33 12.73 4.34
CA LYS A 116 -15.86 13.40 3.12
C LYS A 116 -14.75 14.11 2.36
N MET A 117 -13.96 14.93 3.06
CA MET A 117 -12.84 15.66 2.47
C MET A 117 -11.83 14.71 1.77
N LEU A 118 -11.50 13.57 2.39
CA LEU A 118 -10.61 12.57 1.79
C LEU A 118 -11.21 11.98 0.50
N LEU A 119 -12.51 11.71 0.49
CA LEU A 119 -13.20 11.16 -0.70
C LEU A 119 -13.31 12.17 -1.83
N ASP A 120 -13.45 13.45 -1.52
CA ASP A 120 -13.53 14.54 -2.52
C ASP A 120 -12.17 14.79 -3.20
N GLN A 121 -11.06 14.43 -2.55
CA GLN A 121 -9.69 14.68 -3.01
C GLN A 121 -8.96 13.42 -3.49
N VAL A 122 -9.67 12.43 -4.05
CA VAL A 122 -9.07 11.18 -4.51
C VAL A 122 -7.94 11.44 -5.52
N SER A 123 -6.71 11.10 -5.14
CA SER A 123 -5.50 11.24 -5.96
C SER A 123 -4.92 9.87 -6.40
N ALA A 124 -5.31 8.80 -5.72
CA ALA A 124 -4.87 7.46 -6.06
C ALA A 124 -5.48 6.99 -7.38
N SER A 125 -4.64 6.57 -8.32
CA SER A 125 -5.11 5.99 -9.59
C SER A 125 -5.47 4.53 -9.42
N PRO A 126 -6.57 4.05 -10.02
CA PRO A 126 -6.88 2.62 -10.03
C PRO A 126 -5.87 1.80 -10.85
N LYS A 127 -5.23 2.41 -11.85
CA LYS A 127 -4.18 1.78 -12.65
C LYS A 127 -2.82 2.05 -12.03
N GLN A 128 -2.14 1.00 -11.57
CA GLN A 128 -0.85 1.04 -10.89
C GLN A 128 0.27 0.32 -11.67
N TRP A 129 -0.01 -0.15 -12.89
CA TRP A 129 0.95 -0.80 -13.78
C TRP A 129 0.69 -0.43 -15.23
N GLY A 130 1.72 0.04 -15.92
CA GLY A 130 1.65 0.46 -17.33
C GLY A 130 2.81 1.38 -17.71
N ALA A 131 2.86 1.76 -19.00
CA ALA A 131 3.93 2.60 -19.53
C ALA A 131 3.96 3.97 -18.85
N PHE A 132 5.15 4.40 -18.46
CA PHE A 132 5.45 5.69 -17.84
C PHE A 132 4.82 5.95 -16.46
N ILE A 133 4.32 4.94 -15.76
CA ILE A 133 3.85 5.14 -14.39
C ILE A 133 5.02 5.60 -13.48
N PRO A 134 4.93 6.76 -12.80
CA PRO A 134 6.01 7.25 -11.96
C PRO A 134 6.12 6.45 -10.64
N GLY A 135 7.36 6.27 -10.19
CA GLY A 135 7.67 5.70 -8.89
C GLY A 135 7.39 4.19 -8.75
N VAL A 136 7.16 3.47 -9.84
CA VAL A 136 7.04 2.00 -9.85
C VAL A 136 8.30 1.40 -10.47
N PRO A 137 9.05 0.53 -9.75
CA PRO A 137 10.23 -0.15 -10.27
C PRO A 137 9.83 -1.25 -11.26
N ASP A 138 10.81 -1.83 -11.96
CA ASP A 138 10.59 -3.02 -12.78
C ASP A 138 10.40 -4.25 -11.88
N VAL A 139 9.15 -4.56 -11.57
CA VAL A 139 8.80 -5.68 -10.71
C VAL A 139 9.19 -7.04 -11.29
N HIS A 140 9.33 -7.16 -12.63
CA HIS A 140 9.76 -8.40 -13.28
C HIS A 140 11.27 -8.65 -13.11
N ALA A 141 12.05 -7.60 -12.92
CA ALA A 141 13.50 -7.69 -12.72
C ALA A 141 13.86 -8.07 -11.26
N PHE A 142 12.92 -8.09 -10.35
CA PHE A 142 13.14 -8.55 -8.96
C PHE A 142 13.39 -10.08 -8.95
N PRO A 143 14.35 -10.59 -8.17
CA PRO A 143 14.66 -12.02 -8.11
C PRO A 143 13.63 -12.81 -7.28
N HIS A 144 12.39 -12.89 -7.77
CA HIS A 144 11.25 -13.52 -7.07
C HIS A 144 11.52 -14.94 -6.62
N GLN A 145 12.17 -15.76 -7.46
CA GLN A 145 12.46 -17.17 -7.12
C GLN A 145 13.39 -17.28 -5.92
N LEU A 146 14.42 -16.45 -5.84
CA LEU A 146 15.35 -16.43 -4.73
C LEU A 146 14.63 -15.99 -3.44
N PHE A 147 13.89 -14.89 -3.50
CA PHE A 147 13.17 -14.35 -2.35
C PHE A 147 12.10 -15.34 -1.84
N SER A 148 11.36 -15.97 -2.75
CA SER A 148 10.37 -17.01 -2.41
C SER A 148 11.00 -18.25 -1.76
N LYS A 149 12.21 -18.66 -2.19
CA LYS A 149 12.94 -19.76 -1.52
C LYS A 149 13.29 -19.42 -0.08
N ILE A 150 13.75 -18.19 0.18
CA ILE A 150 14.05 -17.71 1.54
C ILE A 150 12.76 -17.72 2.39
N GLN A 151 11.68 -17.15 1.89
CA GLN A 151 10.38 -17.13 2.58
C GLN A 151 9.86 -18.54 2.89
N ALA A 152 9.86 -19.43 1.91
CA ALA A 152 9.41 -20.81 2.08
C ALA A 152 10.22 -21.58 3.13
N ARG A 153 11.54 -21.38 3.17
CA ARG A 153 12.40 -21.97 4.20
C ARG A 153 12.06 -21.48 5.61
N LEU A 154 11.88 -20.16 5.77
CA LEU A 154 11.51 -19.54 7.05
C LEU A 154 10.10 -19.94 7.52
N SER A 155 9.17 -20.16 6.59
CA SER A 155 7.80 -20.57 6.88
C SER A 155 7.65 -22.04 7.26
N ARG A 156 8.60 -22.92 6.87
CA ARG A 156 8.52 -24.35 7.20
C ARG A 156 8.70 -24.62 8.69
N ARG A 157 9.48 -23.81 9.40
CA ARG A 157 9.74 -23.95 10.83
C ARG A 157 9.72 -22.58 11.49
N PRO A 158 8.54 -21.97 11.61
CA PRO A 158 8.43 -20.66 12.23
C PRO A 158 8.63 -20.79 13.74
N THR A 159 9.27 -19.79 14.33
CA THR A 159 9.35 -19.68 15.79
C THR A 159 8.06 -19.04 16.33
N PRO A 160 7.66 -19.29 17.60
CA PRO A 160 6.50 -18.63 18.20
C PRO A 160 6.55 -17.11 18.10
N GLN A 161 7.74 -16.50 18.23
CA GLN A 161 7.94 -15.05 18.13
C GLN A 161 7.57 -14.49 16.75
N ARG A 162 7.67 -15.31 15.68
CA ARG A 162 7.27 -14.92 14.32
C ARG A 162 5.79 -15.09 14.04
N LEU A 163 5.06 -15.81 14.91
CA LEU A 163 3.65 -16.13 14.76
C LEU A 163 2.75 -15.33 15.72
N THR A 164 3.34 -14.52 16.61
CA THR A 164 2.62 -13.70 17.59
C THR A 164 2.79 -12.22 17.29
N TYR A 165 2.06 -11.39 18.01
CA TYR A 165 2.20 -9.93 17.94
C TYR A 165 3.61 -9.48 18.35
N SER A 166 4.12 -8.43 17.70
CA SER A 166 5.42 -7.84 18.00
C SER A 166 5.25 -6.45 18.61
N CYS A 167 5.85 -6.25 19.79
CA CYS A 167 5.95 -4.94 20.45
C CYS A 167 7.30 -4.27 20.24
N GLN A 168 8.19 -4.86 19.43
CA GLN A 168 9.57 -4.40 19.24
C GLN A 168 9.73 -3.43 18.05
N GLY A 169 8.63 -3.06 17.38
CA GLY A 169 8.68 -2.19 16.20
C GLY A 169 9.25 -2.88 14.96
N GLY A 170 9.15 -4.20 14.88
CA GLY A 170 9.66 -5.05 13.79
C GLY A 170 10.55 -6.16 14.28
N THR A 171 11.07 -6.99 13.36
CA THR A 171 12.02 -8.06 13.70
C THR A 171 13.43 -7.50 13.92
N GLN A 172 14.12 -7.99 14.96
CA GLN A 172 15.48 -7.53 15.28
C GLN A 172 16.46 -7.77 14.14
N GLU A 173 16.30 -8.86 13.41
CA GLU A 173 17.13 -9.19 12.26
C GLU A 173 17.05 -8.07 11.20
N LEU A 174 15.84 -7.63 10.84
CA LEU A 174 15.68 -6.57 9.84
C LEU A 174 16.17 -5.22 10.37
N GLN A 175 15.93 -4.90 11.64
CA GLN A 175 16.43 -3.67 12.26
C GLN A 175 17.94 -3.59 12.19
N ARG A 176 18.68 -4.68 12.51
CA ARG A 176 20.16 -4.74 12.42
C ARG A 176 20.64 -4.64 10.98
N ALA A 177 20.05 -5.41 10.07
CA ALA A 177 20.41 -5.37 8.65
C ALA A 177 20.24 -3.95 8.06
N LEU A 178 19.19 -3.22 8.47
CA LEU A 178 18.97 -1.85 8.06
C LEU A 178 20.01 -0.88 8.64
N VAL A 179 20.39 -1.00 9.91
CA VAL A 179 21.44 -0.16 10.52
C VAL A 179 22.73 -0.28 9.73
N ASP A 180 23.18 -1.50 9.43
CA ASP A 180 24.41 -1.73 8.68
C ASP A 180 24.33 -1.22 7.24
N TYR A 181 23.20 -1.45 6.57
CA TYR A 181 22.96 -0.96 5.22
C TYR A 181 22.95 0.59 5.15
N LEU A 182 22.19 1.23 6.02
CA LEU A 182 22.00 2.69 6.02
C LEU A 182 23.26 3.45 6.40
N ARG A 183 24.06 2.89 7.32
CA ARG A 183 25.36 3.48 7.68
C ARG A 183 26.28 3.60 6.46
N VAL A 184 26.33 2.57 5.63
CA VAL A 184 27.22 2.54 4.45
C VAL A 184 26.62 3.31 3.28
N SER A 185 25.32 3.15 3.04
CA SER A 185 24.69 3.72 1.84
C SER A 185 24.25 5.15 1.98
N ARG A 186 23.92 5.61 3.19
CA ARG A 186 23.29 6.93 3.47
C ARG A 186 23.97 7.74 4.55
N SER A 187 25.02 7.23 5.17
CA SER A 187 25.69 7.82 6.34
C SER A 187 24.72 8.04 7.52
N VAL A 188 23.65 7.26 7.60
CA VAL A 188 22.71 7.34 8.72
C VAL A 188 23.33 6.66 9.95
N HIS A 189 23.36 7.40 11.07
CA HIS A 189 23.90 6.90 12.32
C HIS A 189 22.77 6.58 13.29
N CYS A 190 22.51 5.32 13.53
CA CYS A 190 21.49 4.85 14.47
C CYS A 190 21.85 3.50 15.08
N ALA A 191 21.18 3.15 16.18
CA ALA A 191 21.15 1.82 16.75
C ALA A 191 19.87 1.08 16.33
N ALA A 192 19.85 -0.25 16.47
CA ALA A 192 18.72 -1.08 16.05
C ALA A 192 17.41 -0.75 16.81
N ASP A 193 17.54 -0.28 18.06
CA ASP A 193 16.40 0.16 18.86
C ASP A 193 15.77 1.48 18.38
N GLN A 194 16.45 2.24 17.53
CA GLN A 194 15.91 3.43 16.87
C GLN A 194 15.17 3.12 15.57
N VAL A 195 15.26 1.89 15.05
CA VAL A 195 14.60 1.48 13.82
C VAL A 195 13.21 0.92 14.11
N LEU A 196 12.20 1.45 13.43
CA LEU A 196 10.82 1.01 13.46
C LEU A 196 10.39 0.57 12.06
N ILE A 197 9.88 -0.67 11.93
CA ILE A 197 9.37 -1.19 10.66
C ILE A 197 7.89 -0.84 10.52
N THR A 198 7.49 -0.35 9.35
CA THR A 198 6.13 0.09 9.05
C THR A 198 5.58 -0.58 7.78
N GLU A 199 4.28 -0.56 7.60
CA GLU A 199 3.59 -1.00 6.37
C GLU A 199 3.63 0.06 5.26
N GLY A 200 4.79 0.66 5.07
CA GLY A 200 5.07 1.71 4.12
C GLY A 200 4.96 3.12 4.73
N ILE A 201 5.21 4.11 3.88
CA ILE A 201 5.37 5.51 4.28
C ILE A 201 4.11 6.12 4.92
N HIS A 202 2.90 5.77 4.44
CA HIS A 202 1.66 6.35 4.98
C HIS A 202 1.49 6.02 6.47
N GLN A 203 1.75 4.77 6.87
CA GLN A 203 1.71 4.39 8.29
C GLN A 203 2.79 5.13 9.09
N ALA A 204 3.98 5.31 8.52
CA ALA A 204 5.05 6.07 9.17
C ALA A 204 4.63 7.53 9.43
N ILE A 205 4.09 8.20 8.42
CA ILE A 205 3.63 9.60 8.54
C ILE A 205 2.44 9.71 9.49
N ASP A 206 1.48 8.76 9.43
CA ASP A 206 0.32 8.75 10.32
C ASP A 206 0.73 8.60 11.79
N LEU A 207 1.64 7.67 12.07
CA LEU A 207 2.19 7.50 13.42
C LEU A 207 2.91 8.77 13.90
N VAL A 208 3.76 9.37 13.04
CA VAL A 208 4.49 10.61 13.36
C VAL A 208 3.51 11.75 13.66
N ALA A 209 2.50 11.96 12.82
CA ALA A 209 1.50 13.01 13.02
C ALA A 209 0.70 12.79 14.31
N ARG A 210 0.19 11.57 14.55
CA ARG A 210 -0.59 11.23 15.76
C ARG A 210 0.18 11.42 17.06
N MET A 211 1.48 11.13 17.04
CA MET A 211 2.29 11.15 18.26
C MET A 211 2.94 12.50 18.54
N LEU A 212 3.14 13.33 17.51
CA LEU A 212 3.91 14.57 17.66
C LEU A 212 3.09 15.84 17.40
N CYS A 213 1.88 15.72 16.89
CA CYS A 213 1.02 16.88 16.60
C CYS A 213 -0.31 16.80 17.32
N ASP A 214 -0.76 17.94 17.79
CA ASP A 214 -2.14 18.18 18.19
C ASP A 214 -2.94 18.80 17.02
N ARG A 215 -4.25 18.84 17.17
CA ARG A 215 -5.16 19.47 16.21
C ARG A 215 -4.78 20.93 16.01
N GLY A 216 -4.53 21.29 14.74
CA GLY A 216 -4.19 22.67 14.36
C GLY A 216 -2.70 23.01 14.40
N ASP A 217 -1.84 22.11 14.90
CA ASP A 217 -0.40 22.26 14.76
C ASP A 217 0.00 22.40 13.29
N VAL A 218 1.06 23.16 13.02
CA VAL A 218 1.50 23.46 11.66
C VAL A 218 2.57 22.47 11.20
N ALA A 219 2.40 21.96 9.98
CA ALA A 219 3.44 21.23 9.27
C ALA A 219 3.83 21.96 7.99
N TRP A 220 5.13 22.21 7.83
CA TRP A 220 5.67 22.67 6.55
C TRP A 220 5.85 21.50 5.62
N VAL A 221 5.37 21.66 4.39
CA VAL A 221 5.45 20.64 3.34
C VAL A 221 6.01 21.30 2.08
N GLU A 222 6.93 20.62 1.39
CA GLU A 222 7.45 21.09 0.09
C GLU A 222 6.30 21.40 -0.88
N GLU A 223 6.44 22.46 -1.68
CA GLU A 223 5.47 22.84 -2.71
C GLU A 223 6.17 22.90 -4.07
N PRO A 224 5.89 21.95 -4.97
CA PRO A 224 4.93 20.84 -4.87
C PRO A 224 5.45 19.65 -4.04
N SER A 225 4.55 18.76 -3.61
CA SER A 225 4.88 17.58 -2.81
C SER A 225 4.01 16.36 -3.09
N TYR A 226 4.41 15.23 -2.51
CA TYR A 226 3.65 13.99 -2.56
C TYR A 226 2.29 14.14 -1.88
N TRP A 227 1.22 13.89 -2.64
CA TRP A 227 -0.16 14.02 -2.17
C TRP A 227 -0.49 13.17 -0.93
N GLY A 228 0.19 12.02 -0.77
CA GLY A 228 -0.04 11.13 0.37
C GLY A 228 0.31 11.77 1.71
N ILE A 229 1.36 12.62 1.77
CA ILE A 229 1.69 13.41 2.97
C ILE A 229 0.51 14.30 3.34
N ARG A 230 -0.03 15.03 2.37
CA ARG A 230 -1.15 15.96 2.58
C ARG A 230 -2.38 15.26 3.13
N HIS A 231 -2.79 14.14 2.51
CA HIS A 231 -3.97 13.39 2.95
C HIS A 231 -3.82 12.86 4.38
N VAL A 232 -2.65 12.32 4.73
CA VAL A 232 -2.41 11.81 6.07
C VAL A 232 -2.42 12.95 7.11
N LEU A 233 -1.78 14.09 6.82
CA LEU A 233 -1.79 15.24 7.73
C LEU A 233 -3.21 15.82 7.91
N GLN A 234 -3.97 15.98 6.83
CA GLN A 234 -5.36 16.44 6.89
C GLN A 234 -6.26 15.51 7.70
N MET A 235 -6.09 14.19 7.57
CA MET A 235 -6.82 13.20 8.37
C MET A 235 -6.49 13.29 9.86
N ASN A 236 -5.29 13.75 10.20
CA ASN A 236 -4.86 14.03 11.57
C ASN A 236 -5.12 15.47 12.03
N GLU A 237 -5.86 16.27 11.23
CA GLU A 237 -6.22 17.67 11.52
C GLU A 237 -4.99 18.58 11.74
N VAL A 238 -3.84 18.24 11.13
CA VAL A 238 -2.64 19.06 11.10
C VAL A 238 -2.76 20.09 10.00
N SER A 239 -2.48 21.36 10.30
CA SER A 239 -2.48 22.47 9.35
C SER A 239 -1.27 22.40 8.45
N ILE A 240 -1.48 22.46 7.13
CA ILE A 240 -0.39 22.36 6.15
C ILE A 240 -0.05 23.75 5.65
N GLU A 241 1.22 24.14 5.81
CA GLU A 241 1.80 25.34 5.20
C GLU A 241 2.72 24.90 4.05
N PRO A 242 2.33 25.19 2.78
CA PRO A 242 3.16 24.86 1.63
C PRO A 242 4.38 25.77 1.55
N VAL A 243 5.57 25.19 1.42
CA VAL A 243 6.85 25.92 1.35
C VAL A 243 7.50 25.69 -0.01
N THR A 244 7.77 26.75 -0.73
CA THR A 244 8.32 26.73 -2.09
C THR A 244 9.64 25.97 -2.16
N VAL A 245 9.83 25.27 -3.27
CA VAL A 245 11.07 24.57 -3.63
C VAL A 245 11.77 25.30 -4.78
N ASP A 246 13.05 25.55 -4.61
CA ASP A 246 13.96 25.99 -5.67
C ASP A 246 14.94 24.87 -6.06
N ARG A 247 15.93 25.17 -6.93
CA ARG A 247 16.95 24.19 -7.34
C ARG A 247 17.82 23.68 -6.17
N ALA A 248 17.88 24.40 -5.06
CA ALA A 248 18.61 24.00 -3.86
C ALA A 248 17.74 23.32 -2.80
N GLY A 249 16.47 23.02 -3.10
CA GLY A 249 15.48 22.38 -2.22
C GLY A 249 14.51 23.35 -1.55
N MET A 250 13.81 22.93 -0.49
CA MET A 250 12.84 23.72 0.24
C MET A 250 13.43 25.08 0.67
N VAL A 251 12.72 26.17 0.43
CA VAL A 251 13.11 27.54 0.81
C VAL A 251 12.40 27.92 2.11
N PRO A 252 13.03 27.76 3.29
CA PRO A 252 12.38 28.15 4.55
C PRO A 252 11.98 29.63 4.52
N PRO A 253 10.72 29.97 4.89
CA PRO A 253 10.27 31.35 4.90
C PRO A 253 11.11 32.19 5.88
N ALA A 254 11.26 33.48 5.60
CA ALA A 254 11.99 34.39 6.48
C ALA A 254 11.19 34.75 7.73
N ARG A 255 9.88 34.66 7.69
CA ARG A 255 8.95 34.94 8.79
C ARG A 255 7.82 33.91 8.76
N TRP A 256 7.30 33.52 9.91
CA TRP A 256 6.16 32.64 10.10
C TRP A 256 5.31 33.12 11.28
N GLU A 257 4.03 32.83 11.28
CA GLU A 257 3.12 33.17 12.37
C GLU A 257 3.32 32.25 13.57
N ALA A 258 3.48 30.95 13.31
CA ALA A 258 3.78 29.93 14.29
C ALA A 258 4.91 29.02 13.80
N PRO A 259 5.82 28.56 14.66
CA PRO A 259 6.85 27.61 14.25
C PRO A 259 6.19 26.28 13.84
N PRO A 260 6.69 25.63 12.78
CA PRO A 260 6.14 24.34 12.38
C PRO A 260 6.47 23.27 13.43
N ARG A 261 5.55 22.38 13.68
CA ARG A 261 5.79 21.18 14.50
C ARG A 261 6.57 20.14 13.71
N LEU A 262 6.25 19.97 12.43
CA LEU A 262 6.89 19.06 11.50
C LEU A 262 7.33 19.80 10.23
N ILE A 263 8.46 19.38 9.65
CA ILE A 263 8.98 19.87 8.37
C ILE A 263 9.23 18.67 7.47
N PHE A 264 8.39 18.47 6.45
CA PHE A 264 8.52 17.36 5.51
C PHE A 264 9.38 17.75 4.32
N VAL A 265 10.44 16.97 4.07
CA VAL A 265 11.38 17.20 2.96
C VAL A 265 11.80 15.90 2.29
N THR A 266 12.10 16.00 0.99
CA THR A 266 12.66 14.92 0.15
C THR A 266 14.03 15.34 -0.39
N PRO A 267 15.05 15.46 0.48
CA PRO A 267 16.28 16.21 0.19
C PRO A 267 17.22 15.52 -0.79
N SER A 268 17.08 14.20 -0.98
CA SER A 268 17.94 13.41 -1.88
C SER A 268 17.47 13.45 -3.33
N HIS A 269 16.17 13.59 -3.52
CA HIS A 269 15.50 13.71 -4.81
C HIS A 269 14.09 14.24 -4.57
N GLN A 270 13.92 15.56 -4.68
CA GLN A 270 12.67 16.24 -4.38
C GLN A 270 11.50 15.68 -5.21
N TYR A 271 10.43 15.27 -4.55
CA TYR A 271 9.26 14.77 -5.23
C TYR A 271 8.18 15.86 -5.37
N PRO A 272 7.75 16.20 -6.61
CA PRO A 272 7.99 15.48 -7.85
C PRO A 272 9.05 16.09 -8.79
N LEU A 273 9.68 17.23 -8.44
CA LEU A 273 10.47 18.02 -9.39
C LEU A 273 11.85 17.41 -9.69
N GLY A 274 12.43 16.66 -8.78
CA GLY A 274 13.74 16.03 -8.96
C GLY A 274 14.93 16.85 -8.46
N ALA A 275 14.71 18.00 -7.78
CA ALA A 275 15.79 18.79 -7.20
C ALA A 275 16.53 18.04 -6.10
N VAL A 276 17.85 18.27 -5.99
CA VAL A 276 18.66 17.76 -4.89
C VAL A 276 18.96 18.90 -3.92
N MET A 277 18.59 18.74 -2.67
CA MET A 277 18.79 19.78 -1.65
C MET A 277 20.29 20.00 -1.39
N SER A 278 20.74 21.25 -1.50
CA SER A 278 22.12 21.65 -1.26
C SER A 278 22.54 21.43 0.20
N LEU A 279 23.85 21.25 0.44
CA LEU A 279 24.37 21.07 1.79
C LEU A 279 24.06 22.29 2.67
N GLU A 280 24.21 23.50 2.13
CA GLU A 280 23.88 24.75 2.84
C GLU A 280 22.41 24.78 3.28
N ARG A 281 21.48 24.36 2.38
CA ARG A 281 20.05 24.32 2.69
C ARG A 281 19.73 23.28 3.77
N ARG A 282 20.39 22.13 3.73
CA ARG A 282 20.30 21.08 4.76
C ARG A 282 20.74 21.60 6.13
N GLN A 283 21.90 22.27 6.20
CA GLN A 283 22.41 22.87 7.43
C GLN A 283 21.47 23.94 7.98
N ARG A 284 20.94 24.79 7.11
CA ARG A 284 19.97 25.84 7.49
C ARG A 284 18.69 25.23 8.07
N LEU A 285 18.16 24.18 7.48
CA LEU A 285 16.97 23.48 8.00
C LEU A 285 17.24 22.82 9.35
N LEU A 286 18.38 22.16 9.53
CA LEU A 286 18.77 21.58 10.82
C LEU A 286 18.89 22.63 11.91
N THR A 287 19.48 23.77 11.60
CA THR A 287 19.60 24.91 12.53
C THR A 287 18.23 25.45 12.90
N LEU A 288 17.38 25.67 11.92
CA LEU A 288 16.01 26.15 12.13
C LEU A 288 15.21 25.18 12.99
N ALA A 289 15.23 23.89 12.69
CA ALA A 289 14.50 22.88 13.45
C ALA A 289 14.93 22.85 14.93
N ARG A 290 16.23 23.02 15.21
CA ARG A 290 16.73 23.13 16.60
C ARG A 290 16.25 24.41 17.30
N GLN A 291 16.20 25.53 16.59
CA GLN A 291 15.78 26.82 17.15
C GLN A 291 14.26 26.84 17.44
N THR A 292 13.47 26.19 16.62
CA THR A 292 12.01 26.16 16.72
C THR A 292 11.46 24.98 17.51
N GLY A 293 12.29 23.98 17.84
CA GLY A 293 11.84 22.74 18.44
C GLY A 293 11.05 21.83 17.48
N SER A 294 11.25 22.02 16.17
CA SER A 294 10.57 21.25 15.12
C SER A 294 11.26 19.92 14.85
N TRP A 295 10.50 18.94 14.37
CA TRP A 295 11.04 17.71 13.82
C TRP A 295 11.06 17.77 12.29
N ILE A 296 12.20 17.45 11.68
CA ILE A 296 12.31 17.25 10.24
C ILE A 296 11.93 15.82 9.92
N VAL A 297 10.99 15.62 9.01
CA VAL A 297 10.65 14.30 8.46
C VAL A 297 11.32 14.20 7.08
N GLU A 298 12.43 13.46 7.04
CA GLU A 298 13.19 13.21 5.81
C GLU A 298 12.63 11.97 5.12
N ASP A 299 11.92 12.15 3.99
CA ASP A 299 11.44 11.05 3.16
C ASP A 299 12.48 10.72 2.09
N ASP A 300 13.13 9.58 2.25
CA ASP A 300 14.16 9.06 1.36
C ASP A 300 13.66 7.83 0.60
N TYR A 301 12.93 8.09 -0.48
CA TYR A 301 12.14 7.07 -1.17
C TYR A 301 12.87 6.35 -2.34
N ASP A 302 13.87 6.98 -3.00
CA ASP A 302 14.53 6.43 -4.19
C ASP A 302 16.02 6.80 -4.35
N SER A 303 16.68 7.21 -3.29
CA SER A 303 18.09 7.66 -3.29
C SER A 303 19.10 6.60 -3.75
N GLU A 304 18.73 5.33 -3.72
CA GLU A 304 19.53 4.25 -4.29
C GLU A 304 19.78 4.40 -5.79
N PHE A 305 18.89 5.12 -6.50
CA PHE A 305 18.93 5.30 -7.96
C PHE A 305 19.52 6.65 -8.34
N ARG A 306 20.80 6.83 -7.99
CA ARG A 306 21.63 7.93 -8.49
C ARG A 306 22.53 7.40 -9.60
N PHE A 307 22.47 8.02 -10.78
CA PHE A 307 23.14 7.53 -12.01
C PHE A 307 24.47 8.21 -12.26
N SER A 308 24.74 9.37 -11.64
CA SER A 308 26.02 10.09 -11.72
C SER A 308 26.33 10.81 -10.40
N GLY A 309 27.61 11.13 -10.17
CA GLY A 309 28.07 11.80 -8.98
C GLY A 309 28.25 10.86 -7.78
N GLN A 310 28.66 11.45 -6.65
CA GLN A 310 28.86 10.71 -5.40
C GLN A 310 27.52 10.50 -4.65
N PRO A 311 27.39 9.46 -3.82
CA PRO A 311 26.28 9.32 -2.91
C PRO A 311 26.18 10.57 -2.00
N ILE A 312 24.95 11.04 -1.80
CA ILE A 312 24.68 12.20 -0.92
C ILE A 312 24.27 11.66 0.44
N PRO A 313 24.90 12.07 1.55
CA PRO A 313 24.49 11.66 2.88
C PRO A 313 23.05 12.08 3.18
N ALA A 314 22.34 11.31 3.97
CA ALA A 314 21.06 11.72 4.51
C ALA A 314 21.21 12.95 5.41
N LEU A 315 20.16 13.73 5.55
CA LEU A 315 20.10 14.87 6.46
C LEU A 315 20.33 14.42 7.91
N GLN A 316 19.78 13.23 8.24
CA GLN A 316 19.98 12.54 9.52
C GLN A 316 21.45 12.29 9.86
N GLY A 317 22.30 12.01 8.89
CA GLY A 317 23.72 11.70 9.12
C GLY A 317 24.66 12.90 9.18
N LEU A 318 24.17 14.14 8.99
CA LEU A 318 25.02 15.32 8.90
C LEU A 318 25.51 15.86 10.24
N VAL A 319 24.81 15.58 11.33
CA VAL A 319 25.11 16.11 12.67
C VAL A 319 24.81 15.04 13.73
N ALA A 320 25.44 15.17 14.89
CA ALA A 320 25.11 14.34 16.05
C ALA A 320 23.72 14.71 16.61
N ASP A 321 22.95 13.72 17.01
CA ASP A 321 21.59 13.86 17.56
C ASP A 321 20.70 14.83 16.76
N PRO A 322 20.46 14.56 15.46
CA PRO A 322 19.70 15.47 14.62
C PRO A 322 18.22 15.42 14.99
N PRO A 323 17.49 16.55 14.90
CA PRO A 323 16.04 16.56 15.04
C PRO A 323 15.36 16.03 13.78
N VAL A 324 15.79 14.84 13.33
CA VAL A 324 15.38 14.24 12.05
C VAL A 324 14.77 12.87 12.28
N ILE A 325 13.55 12.68 11.79
CA ILE A 325 12.87 11.40 11.64
C ILE A 325 13.09 10.99 10.19
N TYR A 326 13.97 10.00 9.97
CA TYR A 326 14.26 9.51 8.63
C TYR A 326 13.33 8.38 8.25
N ILE A 327 12.70 8.47 7.08
CA ILE A 327 11.76 7.47 6.56
C ILE A 327 12.31 6.89 5.26
N GLY A 328 12.33 5.56 5.17
CA GLY A 328 12.71 4.85 3.96
C GLY A 328 11.69 3.78 3.57
N THR A 329 11.77 3.31 2.34
CA THR A 329 10.82 2.33 1.79
C THR A 329 11.48 1.34 0.84
N PHE A 330 11.02 0.09 0.86
CA PHE A 330 11.38 -0.92 -0.14
C PHE A 330 10.45 -0.92 -1.37
N SER A 331 9.41 -0.07 -1.36
CA SER A 331 8.46 0.00 -2.48
C SER A 331 9.06 0.45 -3.80
N LYS A 332 10.14 1.24 -3.75
CA LYS A 332 10.82 1.78 -4.94
C LYS A 332 12.04 0.95 -5.34
N THR A 333 12.64 0.27 -4.38
CA THR A 333 13.85 -0.52 -4.60
C THR A 333 13.57 -1.98 -4.93
N LEU A 334 12.45 -2.55 -4.43
CA LEU A 334 12.01 -3.91 -4.70
C LEU A 334 10.68 -3.92 -5.48
N TYR A 335 9.56 -3.85 -4.77
CA TYR A 335 8.24 -3.71 -5.40
C TYR A 335 7.20 -3.17 -4.40
N PRO A 336 6.20 -2.38 -4.86
CA PRO A 336 5.24 -1.72 -3.98
C PRO A 336 4.38 -2.66 -3.13
N GLY A 337 4.04 -3.84 -3.67
CA GLY A 337 3.22 -4.85 -2.99
C GLY A 337 3.89 -5.52 -1.78
N LEU A 338 5.19 -5.32 -1.57
CA LEU A 338 5.90 -5.81 -0.38
C LEU A 338 5.40 -5.14 0.90
N ARG A 339 4.98 -3.88 0.82
CA ARG A 339 4.43 -3.10 1.92
C ARG A 339 5.33 -3.02 3.17
N ILE A 340 6.64 -2.90 2.97
CA ILE A 340 7.60 -2.66 4.05
C ILE A 340 8.26 -1.31 3.84
N GLY A 341 8.16 -0.47 4.86
CA GLY A 341 8.92 0.74 5.08
C GLY A 341 9.61 0.71 6.43
N TYR A 342 10.38 1.71 6.73
CA TYR A 342 11.05 1.83 8.02
C TYR A 342 11.25 3.30 8.39
N VAL A 343 11.37 3.53 9.69
CA VAL A 343 11.63 4.85 10.26
C VAL A 343 12.86 4.73 11.16
N VAL A 344 13.81 5.65 10.99
CA VAL A 344 14.89 5.84 11.98
C VAL A 344 14.51 7.03 12.85
N LEU A 345 14.28 6.74 14.11
CA LEU A 345 13.79 7.70 15.11
C LEU A 345 14.93 8.32 15.90
N PRO A 346 14.85 9.60 16.26
CA PRO A 346 15.69 10.17 17.31
C PRO A 346 15.58 9.34 18.60
N ARG A 347 16.68 9.21 19.34
CA ARG A 347 16.72 8.39 20.58
C ARG A 347 15.62 8.76 21.57
N ALA A 348 15.32 10.05 21.71
CA ALA A 348 14.28 10.55 22.61
C ALA A 348 12.87 10.07 22.26
N LEU A 349 12.60 9.72 20.99
CA LEU A 349 11.29 9.28 20.52
C LEU A 349 11.18 7.76 20.38
N ALA A 350 12.29 7.04 20.25
CA ALA A 350 12.30 5.67 19.78
C ALA A 350 11.40 4.72 20.59
N GLN A 351 11.54 4.72 21.92
CA GLN A 351 10.75 3.81 22.77
C GLN A 351 9.27 4.15 22.76
N ALA A 352 8.92 5.43 22.89
CA ALA A 352 7.52 5.89 22.90
C ALA A 352 6.82 5.57 21.57
N MET A 353 7.50 5.81 20.45
CA MET A 353 6.98 5.51 19.11
C MET A 353 6.77 4.01 18.86
N LYS A 354 7.68 3.16 19.36
CA LYS A 354 7.50 1.69 19.29
C LYS A 354 6.32 1.22 20.11
N THR A 355 6.14 1.77 21.31
CA THR A 355 4.97 1.48 22.16
C THR A 355 3.69 1.90 21.44
N ALA A 356 3.61 3.13 20.93
CA ALA A 356 2.45 3.62 20.18
C ALA A 356 2.17 2.77 18.92
N HIS A 357 3.22 2.38 18.18
CA HIS A 357 3.07 1.50 17.04
C HIS A 357 2.48 0.14 17.43
N ALA A 358 2.94 -0.45 18.55
CA ALA A 358 2.41 -1.71 19.05
C ALA A 358 0.94 -1.60 19.47
N GLU A 359 0.57 -0.52 20.14
CA GLU A 359 -0.83 -0.29 20.57
C GLU A 359 -1.77 -0.05 19.37
N LEU A 360 -1.34 0.71 18.37
CA LEU A 360 -2.18 1.09 17.23
C LEU A 360 -2.24 0.01 16.15
N TYR A 361 -1.13 -0.68 15.87
CA TYR A 361 -0.99 -1.52 14.67
C TYR A 361 -0.59 -2.96 14.95
N ARG A 362 -0.16 -3.30 16.16
CA ARG A 362 0.18 -4.66 16.60
C ARG A 362 1.36 -5.33 15.88
N GLY A 363 2.10 -4.61 15.05
CA GLY A 363 3.16 -5.16 14.20
C GLY A 363 2.61 -6.06 13.07
N GLY A 364 3.47 -6.89 12.47
CA GLY A 364 3.05 -7.82 11.43
C GLY A 364 4.18 -8.23 10.49
N HIS A 365 3.85 -9.11 9.55
CA HIS A 365 4.73 -9.53 8.45
C HIS A 365 6.10 -10.09 8.87
N SER A 366 6.22 -10.69 10.08
CA SER A 366 7.50 -11.11 10.67
C SER A 366 8.31 -12.07 9.78
N ILE A 367 7.65 -12.97 9.05
CA ILE A 367 8.33 -13.89 8.11
C ILE A 367 8.91 -13.12 6.92
N ILE A 368 8.17 -12.15 6.38
CA ILE A 368 8.62 -11.33 5.25
C ILE A 368 9.77 -10.42 5.69
N GLN A 369 9.67 -9.85 6.90
CA GLN A 369 10.74 -9.04 7.49
C GLN A 369 12.03 -9.86 7.68
N ALA A 370 11.93 -11.07 8.22
CA ALA A 370 13.08 -11.99 8.38
C ALA A 370 13.68 -12.40 7.02
N ALA A 371 12.83 -12.63 6.00
CA ALA A 371 13.31 -12.94 4.66
C ALA A 371 14.03 -11.73 4.03
N LEU A 372 13.55 -10.53 4.27
CA LEU A 372 14.19 -9.30 3.79
C LEU A 372 15.51 -9.05 4.51
N ALA A 373 15.59 -9.30 5.81
CA ALA A 373 16.84 -9.22 6.56
C ALA A 373 17.92 -10.12 5.95
N GLU A 374 17.59 -11.39 5.74
CA GLU A 374 18.52 -12.35 5.11
C GLU A 374 18.89 -11.93 3.68
N PHE A 375 17.93 -11.40 2.91
CA PHE A 375 18.18 -10.92 1.56
C PHE A 375 19.17 -9.74 1.53
N ILE A 376 19.13 -8.87 2.55
CA ILE A 376 20.09 -7.77 2.74
C ILE A 376 21.45 -8.30 3.19
N GLU A 377 21.49 -9.09 4.25
CA GLU A 377 22.72 -9.63 4.86
C GLU A 377 23.52 -10.52 3.92
N ALA A 378 22.84 -11.33 3.10
CA ALA A 378 23.46 -12.14 2.07
C ALA A 378 23.96 -11.33 0.85
N GLY A 379 23.81 -10.01 0.83
CA GLY A 379 24.26 -9.14 -0.25
C GLY A 379 23.37 -9.13 -1.49
N HIS A 380 22.26 -9.86 -1.48
CA HIS A 380 21.34 -9.95 -2.63
C HIS A 380 20.66 -8.62 -2.92
N TYR A 381 20.31 -7.86 -1.89
CA TYR A 381 19.76 -6.52 -2.01
C TYR A 381 20.72 -5.57 -2.73
N SER A 382 21.97 -5.47 -2.27
CA SER A 382 22.99 -4.63 -2.88
C SER A 382 23.31 -5.03 -4.33
N ALA A 383 23.32 -6.34 -4.63
CA ALA A 383 23.48 -6.84 -5.98
C ALA A 383 22.28 -6.46 -6.87
N HIS A 384 21.06 -6.54 -6.35
CA HIS A 384 19.85 -6.10 -7.04
C HIS A 384 19.89 -4.60 -7.34
N ILE A 385 20.19 -3.74 -6.37
CA ILE A 385 20.29 -2.29 -6.56
C ILE A 385 21.34 -1.94 -7.64
N ARG A 386 22.53 -2.54 -7.61
CA ARG A 386 23.55 -2.31 -8.66
C ARG A 386 23.04 -2.65 -10.05
N ARG A 387 22.36 -3.78 -10.21
CA ARG A 387 21.77 -4.21 -11.49
C ARG A 387 20.68 -3.23 -11.95
N MET A 388 19.78 -2.83 -11.04
CA MET A 388 18.69 -1.90 -11.36
C MET A 388 19.22 -0.50 -11.67
N ARG A 389 20.27 -0.03 -11.02
CA ARG A 389 20.90 1.25 -11.32
C ARG A 389 21.42 1.30 -12.76
N LEU A 390 22.05 0.24 -13.23
CA LEU A 390 22.50 0.16 -14.63
C LEU A 390 21.31 0.11 -15.60
N LEU A 391 20.30 -0.70 -15.31
CA LEU A 391 19.10 -0.83 -16.15
C LEU A 391 18.35 0.51 -16.25
N TYR A 392 18.07 1.13 -15.11
CA TYR A 392 17.31 2.38 -15.06
C TYR A 392 18.11 3.56 -15.62
N GLY A 393 19.44 3.55 -15.50
CA GLY A 393 20.30 4.54 -16.16
C GLY A 393 20.14 4.52 -17.69
N ARG A 394 20.12 3.33 -18.32
CA ARG A 394 19.88 3.19 -19.77
C ARG A 394 18.46 3.65 -20.14
N ARG A 395 17.43 3.20 -19.40
CA ARG A 395 16.04 3.58 -19.67
C ARG A 395 15.82 5.09 -19.51
N ARG A 396 16.43 5.70 -18.50
CA ARG A 396 16.42 7.15 -18.33
C ARG A 396 17.03 7.88 -19.52
N ALA A 397 18.21 7.44 -19.95
CA ALA A 397 18.90 8.01 -21.11
C ALA A 397 18.06 7.88 -22.40
N CYS A 398 17.41 6.72 -22.59
CA CYS A 398 16.50 6.49 -23.70
C CYS A 398 15.33 7.48 -23.69
N LEU A 399 14.63 7.61 -22.55
CA LEU A 399 13.49 8.55 -22.43
C LEU A 399 13.95 10.00 -22.61
N THR A 400 15.07 10.39 -22.03
CA THR A 400 15.64 11.74 -22.19
C THR A 400 15.95 12.05 -23.66
N ALA A 401 16.55 11.10 -24.39
CA ALA A 401 16.83 11.23 -25.81
C ALA A 401 15.55 11.39 -26.64
N LEU A 402 14.50 10.63 -26.33
CA LEU A 402 13.20 10.75 -27.00
C LEU A 402 12.56 12.12 -26.75
N ILE A 403 12.53 12.59 -25.48
CA ILE A 403 12.00 13.92 -25.16
C ILE A 403 12.78 15.00 -25.92
N THR A 404 14.11 14.96 -25.87
CA THR A 404 14.95 15.95 -26.57
C THR A 404 14.76 15.91 -28.09
N ARG A 405 14.64 14.72 -28.68
CA ARG A 405 14.45 14.54 -30.14
C ARG A 405 13.12 15.09 -30.63
N TYR A 406 12.01 14.86 -29.89
CA TYR A 406 10.66 15.20 -30.36
C TYR A 406 10.16 16.56 -29.87
N LEU A 407 10.65 17.03 -28.70
CA LEU A 407 10.13 18.25 -28.05
C LEU A 407 11.22 19.28 -27.72
N GLY A 408 12.49 18.92 -27.94
CA GLY A 408 13.62 19.76 -27.60
C GLY A 408 14.07 19.63 -26.12
N PRO A 409 15.30 20.05 -25.79
CA PRO A 409 15.87 19.92 -24.46
C PRO A 409 15.13 20.76 -23.40
N GLN A 410 14.49 21.85 -23.80
CA GLN A 410 13.69 22.74 -22.90
C GLN A 410 12.45 22.05 -22.33
N ALA A 411 11.98 20.97 -22.95
CA ALA A 411 10.85 20.18 -22.45
C ALA A 411 11.23 19.34 -21.22
N LEU A 412 12.52 19.16 -20.92
CA LEU A 412 12.95 18.55 -19.67
C LEU A 412 12.96 19.59 -18.55
N SER A 413 12.54 19.15 -17.36
CA SER A 413 12.57 20.02 -16.19
C SER A 413 14.00 20.42 -15.80
N ASP A 414 14.21 21.68 -15.53
CA ASP A 414 15.48 22.25 -15.03
C ASP A 414 15.90 21.72 -13.65
N PHE A 415 14.95 21.08 -12.93
CA PHE A 415 15.19 20.47 -11.63
C PHE A 415 15.67 19.02 -11.76
N SER A 416 15.59 18.42 -12.97
CA SER A 416 15.91 17.01 -13.18
C SER A 416 17.40 16.73 -12.99
N ASP A 417 17.79 16.28 -11.80
CA ASP A 417 19.11 15.71 -11.55
C ASP A 417 19.21 14.26 -12.09
N ASN A 418 20.43 13.72 -12.17
CA ASN A 418 20.68 12.35 -12.61
C ASN A 418 20.35 11.32 -11.52
N ALA A 419 19.10 11.34 -11.04
CA ALA A 419 18.63 10.50 -9.94
C ALA A 419 17.15 10.11 -10.13
N GLY A 420 16.69 9.18 -9.30
CA GLY A 420 15.28 8.77 -9.16
C GLY A 420 14.74 7.87 -10.25
N LEU A 421 13.42 7.66 -10.22
CA LEU A 421 12.70 6.73 -11.10
C LEU A 421 11.76 7.43 -12.09
N HIS A 422 11.74 8.76 -12.13
CA HIS A 422 10.87 9.54 -13.01
C HIS A 422 11.57 10.77 -13.57
N LEU A 423 10.99 11.32 -14.62
CA LEU A 423 11.31 12.61 -15.21
C LEU A 423 10.07 13.49 -15.23
N VAL A 424 10.27 14.79 -15.24
CA VAL A 424 9.21 15.77 -15.47
C VAL A 424 9.35 16.32 -16.88
N LEU A 425 8.30 16.12 -17.68
CA LEU A 425 8.11 16.76 -18.97
C LEU A 425 7.41 18.09 -18.73
N ASN A 426 8.09 19.21 -19.01
CA ASN A 426 7.48 20.53 -18.92
C ASN A 426 6.45 20.74 -20.03
N LEU A 427 5.35 21.39 -19.70
CA LEU A 427 4.35 21.85 -20.65
C LEU A 427 4.22 23.37 -20.54
N PRO A 428 3.71 24.07 -21.58
CA PRO A 428 3.36 25.48 -21.51
C PRO A 428 2.35 25.77 -20.37
N ASP A 429 2.36 26.99 -19.86
CA ASP A 429 1.52 27.39 -18.72
C ASP A 429 0.01 27.30 -19.01
N ASP A 430 -0.38 27.44 -20.29
CA ASP A 430 -1.76 27.33 -20.76
C ASP A 430 -2.23 25.89 -21.01
N ALA A 431 -1.32 24.89 -20.95
CA ALA A 431 -1.66 23.49 -21.18
C ALA A 431 -2.48 22.91 -20.03
N ASP A 432 -3.54 22.18 -20.34
CA ASP A 432 -4.28 21.36 -19.37
C ASP A 432 -3.60 19.99 -19.20
N ASP A 433 -2.61 19.92 -18.30
CA ASP A 433 -1.89 18.69 -18.01
C ASP A 433 -2.78 17.58 -17.39
N VAL A 434 -3.90 17.96 -16.78
CA VAL A 434 -4.89 17.02 -16.25
C VAL A 434 -5.67 16.35 -17.38
N ALA A 435 -6.11 17.13 -18.37
CA ALA A 435 -6.79 16.58 -19.56
C ALA A 435 -5.84 15.66 -20.36
N ILE A 436 -4.59 16.09 -20.58
CA ILE A 436 -3.58 15.29 -21.26
C ILE A 436 -3.36 13.96 -20.52
N ALA A 437 -3.15 14.01 -19.21
CA ALA A 437 -2.93 12.80 -18.41
C ALA A 437 -4.16 11.87 -18.44
N ARG A 438 -5.38 12.40 -18.46
CA ARG A 438 -6.60 11.61 -18.58
C ARG A 438 -6.68 10.88 -19.91
N LEU A 439 -6.41 11.57 -21.03
CA LEU A 439 -6.36 10.97 -22.37
C LEU A 439 -5.30 9.88 -22.47
N ALA A 440 -4.08 10.15 -21.96
CA ALA A 440 -2.98 9.20 -21.95
C ALA A 440 -3.33 7.94 -21.11
N ASN A 441 -3.88 8.12 -19.91
CA ASN A 441 -4.27 7.03 -19.02
C ASN A 441 -5.39 6.17 -19.63
N ALA A 442 -6.29 6.73 -20.43
CA ALA A 442 -7.29 5.97 -21.18
C ALA A 442 -6.66 5.04 -22.25
N ARG A 443 -5.47 5.39 -22.73
CA ARG A 443 -4.68 4.62 -23.71
C ARG A 443 -3.54 3.80 -23.06
N ASP A 444 -3.63 3.52 -21.77
CA ASP A 444 -2.64 2.79 -20.96
C ASP A 444 -1.23 3.43 -20.89
N ILE A 445 -1.14 4.72 -21.16
CA ILE A 445 0.05 5.55 -20.94
C ILE A 445 -0.12 6.28 -19.61
N LEU A 446 0.50 5.77 -18.54
CA LEU A 446 0.19 6.14 -17.17
C LEU A 446 1.07 7.30 -16.66
N VAL A 447 0.90 8.48 -17.22
CA VAL A 447 1.53 9.70 -16.71
C VAL A 447 0.70 10.37 -15.61
N ARG A 448 1.34 11.25 -14.84
CA ARG A 448 0.64 12.02 -13.79
C ARG A 448 0.78 13.52 -14.06
N PRO A 449 -0.30 14.31 -13.96
CA PRO A 449 -0.22 15.74 -14.15
C PRO A 449 0.52 16.42 -12.99
N LEU A 450 1.50 17.25 -13.30
CA LEU A 450 2.33 17.94 -12.32
C LEU A 450 1.49 18.93 -11.47
N SER A 451 0.52 19.60 -12.09
CA SER A 451 -0.32 20.60 -11.41
C SER A 451 -1.07 20.07 -10.18
N ARG A 452 -1.36 18.78 -10.13
CA ARG A 452 -2.05 18.14 -8.98
C ARG A 452 -1.18 17.99 -7.73
N TYR A 453 0.14 18.18 -7.85
CA TYR A 453 1.05 18.11 -6.71
C TYR A 453 1.15 19.44 -5.96
N TYR A 454 0.59 20.52 -6.51
CA TYR A 454 0.53 21.84 -5.88
C TYR A 454 -0.71 22.03 -5.01
N LEU A 455 -0.54 22.69 -3.88
CA LEU A 455 -1.63 23.17 -3.02
C LEU A 455 -2.08 24.58 -3.43
N THR A 456 -1.11 25.42 -3.84
CA THR A 456 -1.36 26.80 -4.25
C THR A 456 -1.82 26.89 -5.70
N GLU A 457 -2.27 28.09 -6.10
CA GLU A 457 -2.71 28.34 -7.49
C GLU A 457 -1.53 28.53 -8.45
N ASN A 458 -0.37 28.92 -7.95
CA ASN A 458 0.85 29.08 -8.75
C ASN A 458 1.46 27.71 -9.13
N ARG A 459 0.85 27.07 -10.14
CA ARG A 459 1.13 25.68 -10.53
C ARG A 459 1.89 25.65 -11.83
N ARG A 460 3.04 24.99 -11.84
CA ARG A 460 3.70 24.60 -13.09
C ARG A 460 2.90 23.50 -13.78
N ARG A 461 2.90 23.52 -15.12
CA ARG A 461 2.28 22.50 -15.95
C ARG A 461 3.30 21.49 -16.43
N GLY A 462 2.94 20.22 -16.40
CA GLY A 462 3.86 19.16 -16.84
C GLY A 462 3.32 17.77 -16.59
N LEU A 463 4.09 16.78 -17.03
CA LEU A 463 3.75 15.37 -16.83
C LEU A 463 4.90 14.66 -16.11
N LEU A 464 4.59 13.99 -15.01
CA LEU A 464 5.49 13.03 -14.39
C LEU A 464 5.48 11.74 -15.18
N MET A 465 6.66 11.28 -15.58
CA MET A 465 6.88 10.09 -16.39
C MET A 465 7.88 9.15 -15.73
N GLY A 466 7.44 7.96 -15.33
CA GLY A 466 8.31 6.89 -14.86
C GLY A 466 8.96 6.15 -16.01
N PHE A 467 10.25 5.86 -15.90
CA PHE A 467 10.97 5.10 -16.92
C PHE A 467 11.34 3.67 -16.47
N ALA A 468 11.25 3.39 -15.18
CA ALA A 468 11.76 2.16 -14.61
C ALA A 468 11.05 0.88 -15.10
N CYS A 469 9.73 0.94 -15.35
CA CYS A 469 8.92 -0.21 -15.76
C CYS A 469 8.72 -0.35 -17.26
N VAL A 470 9.34 0.50 -18.11
CA VAL A 470 9.19 0.46 -19.58
C VAL A 470 10.45 -0.11 -20.20
N ALA A 471 10.31 -1.20 -20.94
CA ALA A 471 11.42 -1.76 -21.71
C ALA A 471 11.86 -0.81 -22.83
N GLU A 472 13.18 -0.74 -23.09
CA GLU A 472 13.79 0.21 -24.03
C GLU A 472 13.15 0.09 -25.44
N GLU A 473 12.87 -1.15 -25.89
CA GLU A 473 12.29 -1.45 -27.21
C GLU A 473 10.84 -0.95 -27.35
N LYS A 474 10.12 -0.81 -26.23
CA LYS A 474 8.72 -0.35 -26.20
C LYS A 474 8.59 1.15 -25.93
N MET A 475 9.68 1.80 -25.50
CA MET A 475 9.65 3.16 -24.97
C MET A 475 9.29 4.18 -26.04
N GLU A 476 9.85 4.07 -27.25
CA GLU A 476 9.55 5.02 -28.34
C GLU A 476 8.09 4.92 -28.78
N GLY A 477 7.54 3.71 -28.92
CA GLY A 477 6.12 3.52 -29.27
C GLY A 477 5.18 4.12 -28.24
N ALA A 478 5.46 3.89 -26.95
CA ALA A 478 4.69 4.48 -25.86
C ALA A 478 4.82 6.02 -25.83
N PHE A 479 6.02 6.56 -26.12
CA PHE A 479 6.24 8.00 -26.17
C PHE A 479 5.50 8.67 -27.34
N LYS A 480 5.49 8.05 -28.52
CA LYS A 480 4.68 8.54 -29.67
C LYS A 480 3.20 8.54 -29.37
N ALA A 481 2.68 7.53 -28.65
CA ALA A 481 1.29 7.52 -28.19
C ALA A 481 1.00 8.67 -27.22
N LEU A 482 1.94 9.00 -26.31
CA LEU A 482 1.83 10.17 -25.44
C LEU A 482 1.83 11.48 -26.24
N LEU A 483 2.71 11.62 -27.24
CA LEU A 483 2.75 12.81 -28.11
C LEU A 483 1.42 13.03 -28.84
N ALA A 484 0.77 11.96 -29.31
CA ALA A 484 -0.56 12.05 -29.90
C ALA A 484 -1.59 12.61 -28.91
N CYS A 485 -1.57 12.16 -27.63
CA CYS A 485 -2.45 12.71 -26.61
C CYS A 485 -2.16 14.18 -26.29
N ILE A 486 -0.88 14.56 -26.27
CA ILE A 486 -0.47 15.97 -26.10
C ILE A 486 -1.00 16.82 -27.27
N GLY A 487 -0.85 16.34 -28.51
CA GLY A 487 -1.32 17.05 -29.70
C GLY A 487 -2.84 17.22 -29.78
N GLU A 488 -3.59 16.24 -29.30
CA GLU A 488 -5.05 16.35 -29.22
C GLU A 488 -5.50 17.42 -28.22
N ALA A 489 -4.84 17.49 -27.05
CA ALA A 489 -5.22 18.39 -25.97
C ALA A 489 -4.54 19.77 -26.06
N CYS A 490 -3.38 19.87 -26.69
CA CYS A 490 -2.59 21.10 -26.83
C CYS A 490 -1.93 21.17 -28.23
N PRO A 491 -2.69 21.51 -29.28
CA PRO A 491 -2.19 21.54 -30.67
C PRO A 491 -1.03 22.51 -30.89
N SER A 492 -0.88 23.55 -30.06
CA SER A 492 0.19 24.55 -30.15
C SER A 492 1.58 23.97 -29.92
N LEU A 493 1.69 22.90 -29.13
CA LEU A 493 2.98 22.27 -28.77
C LEU A 493 3.60 21.47 -29.91
N ILE A 494 2.81 20.88 -30.81
CA ILE A 494 3.28 20.00 -31.89
C ILE A 494 3.62 20.76 -33.17
N ARG A 495 3.27 22.04 -33.27
CA ARG A 495 3.62 22.87 -34.44
C ARG A 495 5.12 23.24 -34.52
N TYR A 496 5.91 22.91 -33.50
CA TYR A 496 7.36 23.18 -33.41
C TYR A 496 8.24 21.92 -33.36
N ALA A 497 7.66 20.73 -33.59
CA ALA A 497 8.40 19.45 -33.65
C ALA A 497 8.52 18.96 -35.16
#